data_41cb3efa186f01d6e2e7924ad0d516ba
#
_entry.id   41cb3efa186f01d6e2e7924ad0d516ba
#
_cell.length_a   1.000
_cell.length_b   1.000
_cell.length_c   1.000
_cell.angle_alpha   90.00
_cell.angle_beta   90.00
_cell.angle_gamma   90.00
#
_symmetry.space_group_name_H-M   'P 1'
#
loop_
_entity.id
_entity.type
_entity.pdbx_description
1 polymer ?
#
loop_
_entity_poly.entity_id
_entity_poly.type
_entity_poly.pdbx_seq_one_letter_code
_entity_poly.pdbx_strand_id
1 'polypeptide(L)'
;MKKYGIIIITILLLLPACRLSAQSTGNRVGFTVHEFAVGGGLYNDGYHNRPVYSASYLLGRHFDERWFGGISAVCTYNSYYAGYMYAGERVYDETFALRILLNGRYHFCKDKFSPYVGVEFGPAYIPGYAKTMQPYGGCQLGVRWLLKTHRMLGFQIEPGVCTNGYKEVLFKFIYEFI
;
A
#
# COMPACT_ATOMS: atom_id res chain seq x y z
N MET A 1 6.34 -25.51 5.41
CA MET A 1 5.14 -25.36 6.27
C MET A 1 5.28 -24.34 7.41
N LYS A 2 6.48 -23.95 7.90
CA LYS A 2 6.63 -22.99 9.03
C LYS A 2 6.31 -21.52 8.71
N LYS A 3 6.37 -21.11 7.45
CA LYS A 3 6.18 -19.68 7.06
C LYS A 3 4.71 -19.19 7.10
N TYR A 4 3.75 -20.08 6.92
CA TYR A 4 2.32 -19.69 6.94
C TYR A 4 1.74 -19.63 8.37
N GLY A 5 2.36 -20.32 9.33
CA GLY A 5 1.92 -20.29 10.72
C GLY A 5 2.03 -18.93 11.38
N ILE A 6 3.07 -18.14 11.02
CA ILE A 6 3.28 -16.79 11.58
C ILE A 6 2.19 -15.83 11.12
N ILE A 7 1.81 -15.89 9.84
CA ILE A 7 0.76 -15.01 9.26
C ILE A 7 -0.59 -15.31 9.92
N ILE A 8 -0.94 -16.59 10.07
CA ILE A 8 -2.20 -17.02 10.70
C ILE A 8 -2.22 -16.62 12.19
N ILE A 9 -1.11 -16.77 12.91
CA ILE A 9 -1.00 -16.37 14.32
C ILE A 9 -1.13 -14.84 14.45
N THR A 10 -0.52 -14.06 13.56
CA THR A 10 -0.62 -12.60 13.58
C THR A 10 -2.05 -12.14 13.32
N ILE A 11 -2.76 -12.76 12.37
CA ILE A 11 -4.18 -12.48 12.11
C ILE A 11 -5.04 -12.86 13.32
N LEU A 12 -4.80 -14.03 13.93
CA LEU A 12 -5.52 -14.50 15.12
C LEU A 12 -5.28 -13.65 16.36
N LEU A 13 -4.09 -13.07 16.52
CA LEU A 13 -3.76 -12.14 17.62
C LEU A 13 -4.38 -10.74 17.41
N LEU A 14 -4.66 -10.34 16.17
CA LEU A 14 -5.35 -9.07 15.87
C LEU A 14 -6.86 -9.14 16.11
N LEU A 15 -7.47 -10.32 16.01
CA LEU A 15 -8.91 -10.52 16.21
C LEU A 15 -9.42 -10.19 17.62
N PRO A 16 -8.75 -10.53 18.73
CA PRO A 16 -9.20 -10.16 20.08
C PRO A 16 -9.02 -8.67 20.37
N ALA A 17 -8.06 -7.98 19.77
CA ALA A 17 -7.90 -6.53 19.93
C ALA A 17 -9.13 -5.74 19.45
N CYS A 18 -9.91 -6.31 18.54
CA CYS A 18 -11.16 -5.72 18.04
C CYS A 18 -12.29 -5.71 19.06
N ARG A 19 -12.27 -6.61 20.05
CA ARG A 19 -13.35 -6.70 21.06
C ARG A 19 -13.19 -5.74 22.24
N LEU A 20 -12.00 -5.15 22.43
CA LEU A 20 -11.68 -4.30 23.59
C LEU A 20 -12.02 -2.81 23.38
N SER A 21 -12.50 -2.43 22.22
CA SER A 21 -12.64 -1.02 21.82
C SER A 21 -14.05 -0.61 21.43
N ALA A 22 -15.07 -1.17 22.08
CA ALA A 22 -16.48 -0.89 21.76
C ALA A 22 -16.95 0.49 22.27
N GLN A 23 -16.40 1.56 21.69
CA GLN A 23 -17.05 2.87 21.72
C GLN A 23 -17.27 3.32 20.28
N SER A 24 -18.55 3.37 19.89
CA SER A 24 -19.04 3.76 18.58
C SER A 24 -18.38 5.04 18.08
N THR A 25 -17.54 4.89 17.10
CA THR A 25 -17.09 6.00 16.24
C THR A 25 -18.18 6.26 15.22
N GLY A 26 -18.58 7.50 15.07
CA GLY A 26 -19.69 7.91 14.20
C GLY A 26 -19.66 7.26 12.81
N ASN A 27 -20.84 7.04 12.27
CA ASN A 27 -21.06 6.41 10.96
C ASN A 27 -20.28 7.15 9.86
N ARG A 28 -19.33 6.45 9.22
CA ARG A 28 -18.48 6.99 8.13
C ARG A 28 -19.03 6.69 6.74
N VAL A 29 -20.14 5.98 6.68
CA VAL A 29 -20.77 5.59 5.42
C VAL A 29 -21.15 6.84 4.64
N GLY A 30 -20.71 6.90 3.41
CA GLY A 30 -21.07 7.95 2.50
C GLY A 30 -20.16 9.18 2.48
N PHE A 31 -19.23 9.33 3.42
CA PHE A 31 -18.27 10.44 3.40
C PHE A 31 -17.11 10.18 2.45
N THR A 32 -16.62 11.26 1.85
CA THR A 32 -15.39 11.23 1.05
C THR A 32 -14.19 11.21 2.00
N VAL A 33 -13.28 10.31 1.74
CA VAL A 33 -12.05 10.10 2.51
C VAL A 33 -10.87 10.56 1.69
N HIS A 34 -10.01 11.34 2.28
CA HIS A 34 -8.72 11.76 1.76
C HIS A 34 -7.61 11.11 2.57
N GLU A 35 -6.69 10.42 1.90
CA GLU A 35 -5.58 9.75 2.55
C GLU A 35 -4.27 10.17 1.91
N PHE A 36 -3.31 10.61 2.72
CA PHE A 36 -1.92 10.79 2.35
C PHE A 36 -1.08 9.70 2.97
N ALA A 37 -0.18 9.12 2.20
CA ALA A 37 0.78 8.17 2.73
C ALA A 37 2.17 8.44 2.20
N VAL A 38 3.17 8.27 3.08
CA VAL A 38 4.58 8.29 2.74
C VAL A 38 5.25 7.04 3.28
N GLY A 39 6.23 6.55 2.58
CA GLY A 39 6.88 5.32 3.00
C GLY A 39 8.14 5.01 2.24
N GLY A 40 8.69 3.85 2.57
CA GLY A 40 9.84 3.28 1.90
C GLY A 40 9.80 1.78 1.99
N GLY A 41 10.67 1.13 1.26
CA GLY A 41 10.70 -0.32 1.23
C GLY A 41 11.81 -0.86 0.37
N LEU A 42 11.60 -2.07 -0.13
CA LEU A 42 12.52 -2.76 -1.00
C LEU A 42 11.84 -3.11 -2.31
N TYR A 43 12.56 -2.91 -3.36
CA TYR A 43 12.21 -3.23 -4.72
C TYR A 43 13.19 -4.28 -5.24
N ASN A 44 12.69 -5.33 -5.88
CA ASN A 44 13.48 -6.42 -6.44
C ASN A 44 13.29 -6.48 -7.95
N ASP A 45 14.38 -6.35 -8.69
CA ASP A 45 14.43 -6.40 -10.15
C ASP A 45 14.72 -7.81 -10.71
N GLY A 46 14.65 -8.82 -9.83
CA GLY A 46 15.02 -10.21 -10.16
C GLY A 46 16.48 -10.54 -9.85
N TYR A 47 17.33 -9.54 -9.60
CA TYR A 47 18.77 -9.71 -9.33
C TYR A 47 19.19 -9.11 -8.00
N HIS A 48 18.68 -7.92 -7.67
CA HIS A 48 19.08 -7.17 -6.48
C HIS A 48 17.88 -6.56 -5.78
N ASN A 49 18.01 -6.42 -4.47
CA ASN A 49 17.09 -5.61 -3.68
C ASN A 49 17.61 -4.17 -3.63
N ARG A 50 16.74 -3.22 -3.97
CA ARG A 50 17.03 -1.79 -3.98
C ARG A 50 16.06 -1.04 -3.08
N PRO A 51 16.50 0.04 -2.43
CA PRO A 51 15.58 0.88 -1.69
C PRO A 51 14.59 1.55 -2.63
N VAL A 52 13.35 1.69 -2.18
CA VAL A 52 12.30 2.44 -2.85
C VAL A 52 11.63 3.36 -1.83
N TYR A 53 11.34 4.58 -2.25
CA TYR A 53 10.59 5.55 -1.47
C TYR A 53 9.27 5.83 -2.17
N SER A 54 8.22 6.07 -1.41
CA SER A 54 6.90 6.31 -1.98
C SER A 54 6.17 7.46 -1.28
N ALA A 55 5.41 8.18 -2.09
CA ALA A 55 4.39 9.10 -1.63
C ALA A 55 3.10 8.82 -2.39
N SER A 56 1.97 8.84 -1.72
CA SER A 56 0.69 8.57 -2.36
C SER A 56 -0.42 9.43 -1.77
N TYR A 57 -1.40 9.70 -2.64
CA TYR A 57 -2.66 10.30 -2.28
C TYR A 57 -3.79 9.40 -2.74
N LEU A 58 -4.75 9.13 -1.87
CA LEU A 58 -5.93 8.34 -2.18
C LEU A 58 -7.18 9.15 -1.88
N LEU A 59 -8.10 9.10 -2.83
CA LEU A 59 -9.45 9.62 -2.72
C LEU A 59 -10.42 8.43 -2.74
N GLY A 60 -11.25 8.30 -1.73
CA GLY A 60 -12.13 7.16 -1.62
C GLY A 60 -13.38 7.41 -0.80
N ARG A 61 -14.14 6.34 -0.60
CA ARG A 61 -15.40 6.36 0.14
C ARG A 61 -15.64 5.04 0.85
N HIS A 62 -16.21 5.09 2.04
CA HIS A 62 -16.78 3.92 2.70
C HIS A 62 -18.18 3.64 2.12
N PHE A 63 -18.38 2.46 1.53
CA PHE A 63 -19.67 2.00 1.03
C PHE A 63 -20.55 1.52 2.17
N ASP A 64 -19.92 0.89 3.15
CA ASP A 64 -20.50 0.54 4.44
C ASP A 64 -19.44 0.71 5.54
N GLU A 65 -19.73 0.22 6.75
CA GLU A 65 -18.82 0.37 7.89
C GLU A 65 -17.50 -0.43 7.77
N ARG A 66 -17.43 -1.38 6.82
CA ARG A 66 -16.28 -2.27 6.61
C ARG A 66 -15.64 -2.13 5.25
N TRP A 67 -16.44 -1.85 4.21
CA TRP A 67 -15.97 -1.78 2.85
C TRP A 67 -15.61 -0.36 2.44
N PHE A 68 -14.42 -0.23 1.94
CA PHE A 68 -13.88 1.01 1.39
C PHE A 68 -13.41 0.80 -0.05
N GLY A 69 -13.63 1.78 -0.90
CA GLY A 69 -13.10 1.81 -2.26
C GLY A 69 -12.63 3.19 -2.64
N GLY A 70 -11.60 3.26 -3.48
CA GLY A 70 -11.03 4.53 -3.88
C GLY A 70 -10.06 4.43 -5.05
N ILE A 71 -9.53 5.58 -5.43
CA ILE A 71 -8.50 5.73 -6.46
C ILE A 71 -7.29 6.40 -5.81
N SER A 72 -6.10 5.86 -6.04
CA SER A 72 -4.87 6.46 -5.57
C SER A 72 -3.94 6.86 -6.72
N ALA A 73 -3.22 7.97 -6.52
CA ALA A 73 -2.04 8.33 -7.27
C ALA A 73 -0.81 8.05 -6.40
N VAL A 74 0.11 7.25 -6.91
CA VAL A 74 1.32 6.83 -6.19
C VAL A 74 2.54 7.26 -7.00
N CYS A 75 3.45 7.96 -6.34
CA CYS A 75 4.77 8.27 -6.88
C CYS A 75 5.81 7.45 -6.10
N THR A 76 6.64 6.69 -6.79
CA THR A 76 7.77 5.98 -6.20
C THR A 76 9.07 6.46 -6.82
N TYR A 77 10.10 6.61 -5.97
CA TYR A 77 11.46 6.87 -6.39
C TYR A 77 12.30 5.63 -6.13
N ASN A 78 12.92 5.10 -7.16
CA ASN A 78 13.73 3.89 -7.11
C ASN A 78 14.84 3.92 -8.16
N SER A 79 15.83 3.04 -8.01
CA SER A 79 16.83 2.79 -9.04
C SER A 79 16.46 1.51 -9.79
N TYR A 80 16.54 1.53 -11.12
CA TYR A 80 16.27 0.37 -11.97
C TYR A 80 17.48 0.05 -12.85
N TYR A 81 17.53 -1.18 -13.36
CA TYR A 81 18.57 -1.57 -14.28
C TYR A 81 18.40 -0.91 -15.65
N ALA A 82 19.39 -0.13 -16.08
CA ALA A 82 19.33 0.67 -17.32
C ALA A 82 19.42 -0.19 -18.62
N GLY A 83 19.59 -1.49 -18.49
CA GLY A 83 19.63 -2.40 -19.65
C GLY A 83 21.01 -2.57 -20.29
N TYR A 84 22.05 -1.93 -19.79
CA TYR A 84 23.41 -2.07 -20.29
C TYR A 84 24.44 -2.29 -19.17
N MET A 85 25.61 -2.80 -19.54
CA MET A 85 26.75 -3.02 -18.63
C MET A 85 27.87 -2.04 -18.99
N TYR A 86 28.49 -1.46 -17.99
CA TYR A 86 29.69 -0.64 -18.15
C TYR A 86 30.83 -1.25 -17.32
N ALA A 87 31.97 -1.48 -17.95
CA ALA A 87 33.14 -2.10 -17.32
C ALA A 87 32.86 -3.42 -16.57
N GLY A 88 31.87 -4.22 -17.04
CA GLY A 88 31.45 -5.45 -16.38
C GLY A 88 30.44 -5.31 -15.26
N GLU A 89 30.06 -4.08 -14.90
CA GLU A 89 29.08 -3.78 -13.89
C GLU A 89 27.74 -3.37 -14.53
N ARG A 90 26.62 -3.72 -13.87
CA ARG A 90 25.30 -3.27 -14.28
C ARG A 90 25.10 -1.81 -13.95
N VAL A 91 24.65 -1.04 -14.94
CA VAL A 91 24.31 0.36 -14.75
C VAL A 91 22.86 0.48 -14.29
N TYR A 92 22.64 1.25 -13.24
CA TYR A 92 21.33 1.53 -12.71
C TYR A 92 21.03 3.02 -12.82
N ASP A 93 19.86 3.33 -13.32
CA ASP A 93 19.35 4.71 -13.38
C ASP A 93 18.32 4.92 -12.27
N GLU A 94 18.35 6.10 -11.68
CA GLU A 94 17.36 6.55 -10.71
C GLU A 94 16.16 7.15 -11.44
N THR A 95 14.95 6.75 -11.06
CA THR A 95 13.75 7.24 -11.72
C THR A 95 12.56 7.32 -10.78
N PHE A 96 11.57 8.09 -11.22
CA PHE A 96 10.25 8.13 -10.62
C PHE A 96 9.30 7.23 -11.42
N ALA A 97 8.57 6.37 -10.73
CA ALA A 97 7.44 5.68 -11.32
C ALA A 97 6.14 6.30 -10.80
N LEU A 98 5.17 6.45 -11.70
CA LEU A 98 3.85 6.99 -11.37
C LEU A 98 2.81 5.89 -11.57
N ARG A 99 1.86 5.78 -10.64
CA ARG A 99 0.79 4.78 -10.70
C ARG A 99 -0.55 5.43 -10.40
N ILE A 100 -1.58 4.99 -11.10
CA ILE A 100 -2.97 5.29 -10.79
C ILE A 100 -3.65 3.97 -10.49
N LEU A 101 -4.07 3.78 -9.24
CA LEU A 101 -4.51 2.49 -8.75
C LEU A 101 -5.95 2.57 -8.22
N LEU A 102 -6.75 1.59 -8.59
CA LEU A 102 -8.02 1.32 -7.92
C LEU A 102 -7.74 0.55 -6.64
N ASN A 103 -8.37 0.97 -5.56
CA ASN A 103 -8.19 0.40 -4.22
C ASN A 103 -9.51 -0.16 -3.69
N GLY A 104 -9.45 -1.36 -3.12
CA GLY A 104 -10.54 -1.95 -2.36
C GLY A 104 -10.01 -2.44 -1.02
N ARG A 105 -10.68 -2.08 0.10
CA ARG A 105 -10.25 -2.47 1.45
C ARG A 105 -11.41 -3.02 2.26
N TYR A 106 -11.12 -4.00 3.10
CA TYR A 106 -12.05 -4.54 4.09
C TYR A 106 -11.50 -4.31 5.49
N HIS A 107 -12.25 -3.59 6.31
CA HIS A 107 -11.94 -3.25 7.70
C HIS A 107 -12.56 -4.29 8.63
N PHE A 108 -11.75 -4.93 9.46
CA PHE A 108 -12.23 -5.96 10.40
C PHE A 108 -13.01 -5.37 11.56
N CYS A 109 -12.65 -4.14 11.97
CA CYS A 109 -13.26 -3.44 13.11
C CYS A 109 -13.78 -2.07 12.68
N LYS A 110 -14.82 -1.60 13.36
CA LYS A 110 -15.44 -0.28 13.15
C LYS A 110 -14.93 0.78 14.13
N ASP A 111 -14.06 0.37 15.04
CA ASP A 111 -13.67 1.13 16.24
C ASP A 111 -12.48 2.06 16.00
N LYS A 112 -11.99 2.64 17.12
CA LYS A 112 -10.82 3.52 17.14
C LYS A 112 -9.56 2.87 16.55
N PHE A 113 -9.45 1.55 16.69
CA PHE A 113 -8.41 0.73 16.07
C PHE A 113 -9.02 -0.17 15.03
N SER A 114 -8.62 -0.02 13.78
CA SER A 114 -9.21 -0.73 12.65
C SER A 114 -8.14 -1.39 11.79
N PRO A 115 -7.84 -2.68 12.01
CA PRO A 115 -7.07 -3.47 11.07
C PRO A 115 -7.84 -3.64 9.76
N TYR A 116 -7.12 -3.71 8.66
CA TYR A 116 -7.71 -3.94 7.35
C TYR A 116 -6.82 -4.76 6.43
N VAL A 117 -7.43 -5.37 5.46
CA VAL A 117 -6.79 -5.96 4.28
C VAL A 117 -7.33 -5.28 3.04
N GLY A 118 -6.53 -5.21 2.00
CA GLY A 118 -6.96 -4.61 0.75
C GLY A 118 -6.20 -5.13 -0.45
N VAL A 119 -6.69 -4.73 -1.60
CA VAL A 119 -6.07 -4.95 -2.89
C VAL A 119 -6.04 -3.66 -3.67
N GLU A 120 -5.03 -3.54 -4.52
CA GLU A 120 -4.92 -2.43 -5.45
C GLU A 120 -4.45 -2.92 -6.81
N PHE A 121 -4.90 -2.26 -7.85
CA PHE A 121 -4.48 -2.57 -9.22
C PHE A 121 -4.67 -1.37 -10.14
N GLY A 122 -3.84 -1.31 -11.17
CA GLY A 122 -3.92 -0.25 -12.16
C GLY A 122 -2.66 -0.12 -13.01
N PRO A 123 -2.59 0.89 -13.86
CA PRO A 123 -1.42 1.18 -14.65
C PRO A 123 -0.29 1.80 -13.83
N ALA A 124 0.94 1.36 -14.12
CA ALA A 124 2.17 1.94 -13.65
C ALA A 124 2.96 2.49 -14.84
N TYR A 125 3.36 3.75 -14.77
CA TYR A 125 4.25 4.38 -15.73
C TYR A 125 5.67 4.41 -15.15
N ILE A 126 6.62 3.77 -15.83
CA ILE A 126 8.02 3.68 -15.41
C ILE A 126 8.88 4.22 -16.57
N PRO A 127 9.40 5.46 -16.48
CA PRO A 127 10.27 6.03 -17.52
C PRO A 127 11.53 5.20 -17.72
N GLY A 128 12.04 5.17 -18.95
CA GLY A 128 13.29 4.47 -19.28
C GLY A 128 13.15 2.99 -19.59
N TYR A 129 11.97 2.40 -19.44
CA TYR A 129 11.67 1.02 -19.83
C TYR A 129 11.15 0.91 -21.27
N ALA A 130 11.48 -0.18 -21.97
CA ALA A 130 10.99 -0.46 -23.32
C ALA A 130 9.44 -0.52 -23.40
N LYS A 131 8.79 -0.89 -22.29
CA LYS A 131 7.34 -0.76 -22.07
C LYS A 131 7.10 0.15 -20.91
N THR A 132 6.92 1.42 -21.18
CA THR A 132 6.73 2.48 -20.19
C THR A 132 5.45 2.35 -19.36
N MET A 133 4.39 1.75 -19.92
CA MET A 133 3.13 1.48 -19.21
C MET A 133 2.99 0.00 -18.91
N GLN A 134 2.79 -0.35 -17.64
CA GLN A 134 2.69 -1.73 -17.19
C GLN A 134 1.53 -1.91 -16.20
N PRO A 135 0.83 -3.04 -16.23
CA PRO A 135 -0.09 -3.41 -15.17
C PRO A 135 0.66 -3.65 -13.85
N TYR A 136 0.12 -3.07 -12.79
CA TYR A 136 0.56 -3.27 -11.41
C TYR A 136 -0.57 -3.87 -10.60
N GLY A 137 -0.26 -4.74 -9.66
CA GLY A 137 -1.17 -5.27 -8.67
C GLY A 137 -0.48 -5.43 -7.33
N GLY A 138 -1.20 -5.11 -6.26
CA GLY A 138 -0.70 -5.19 -4.90
C GLY A 138 -1.76 -5.62 -3.91
N CYS A 139 -1.29 -6.07 -2.74
CA CYS A 139 -2.11 -6.30 -1.57
C CYS A 139 -1.77 -5.26 -0.50
N GLN A 140 -2.71 -5.00 0.38
CA GLN A 140 -2.54 -4.06 1.48
C GLN A 140 -2.87 -4.75 2.79
N LEU A 141 -1.99 -4.64 3.78
CA LEU A 141 -2.22 -5.07 5.14
C LEU A 141 -1.92 -3.88 6.03
N GLY A 142 -2.89 -3.42 6.79
CA GLY A 142 -2.68 -2.21 7.57
C GLY A 142 -3.53 -2.12 8.82
N VAL A 143 -3.20 -1.11 9.61
CA VAL A 143 -3.95 -0.73 10.80
C VAL A 143 -4.16 0.76 10.80
N ARG A 144 -5.28 1.21 11.32
CA ARG A 144 -5.62 2.61 11.50
C ARG A 144 -6.05 2.90 12.93
N TRP A 145 -5.66 4.06 13.43
CA TRP A 145 -6.04 4.58 14.73
C TRP A 145 -6.76 5.91 14.57
N LEU A 146 -7.95 6.00 15.14
CA LEU A 146 -8.69 7.25 15.22
C LEU A 146 -8.03 8.19 16.22
N LEU A 147 -7.56 9.34 15.74
CA LEU A 147 -7.04 10.42 16.59
C LEU A 147 -8.15 11.33 17.09
N LYS A 148 -9.03 11.75 16.19
CA LYS A 148 -10.18 12.63 16.42
C LYS A 148 -11.30 12.23 15.47
N THR A 149 -12.47 12.80 15.63
CA THR A 149 -13.70 12.43 14.92
C THR A 149 -13.54 12.26 13.39
N HIS A 150 -12.60 12.99 12.77
CA HIS A 150 -12.40 12.99 11.31
C HIS A 150 -10.94 12.81 10.89
N ARG A 151 -10.07 12.32 11.77
CA ARG A 151 -8.64 12.15 11.48
C ARG A 151 -8.12 10.83 11.99
N MET A 152 -7.39 10.12 11.15
CA MET A 152 -6.77 8.84 11.51
C MET A 152 -5.29 8.85 11.15
N LEU A 153 -4.51 8.14 11.94
CA LEU A 153 -3.17 7.69 11.57
C LEU A 153 -3.20 6.20 11.28
N GLY A 154 -2.30 5.75 10.44
CA GLY A 154 -2.18 4.34 10.14
C GLY A 154 -0.78 3.94 9.73
N PHE A 155 -0.63 2.63 9.65
CA PHE A 155 0.54 1.97 9.11
C PHE A 155 0.09 0.86 8.17
N GLN A 156 0.78 0.71 7.04
CA GLN A 156 0.46 -0.27 6.00
C GLN A 156 1.72 -0.95 5.49
N ILE A 157 1.60 -2.23 5.22
CA ILE A 157 2.56 -3.03 4.44
C ILE A 157 1.89 -3.35 3.11
N GLU A 158 2.60 -3.11 2.03
CA GLU A 158 2.08 -3.22 0.66
C GLU A 158 3.04 -4.00 -0.22
N PRO A 159 2.90 -5.34 -0.28
CA PRO A 159 3.55 -6.14 -1.30
C PRO A 159 2.87 -5.93 -2.65
N GLY A 160 3.67 -5.68 -3.69
CA GLY A 160 3.18 -5.44 -5.04
C GLY A 160 4.05 -6.07 -6.12
N VAL A 161 3.49 -6.20 -7.32
CA VAL A 161 4.14 -6.79 -8.48
C VAL A 161 3.69 -6.08 -9.76
N CYS A 162 4.65 -5.86 -10.66
CA CYS A 162 4.40 -5.49 -12.06
C CYS A 162 4.53 -6.70 -12.98
N THR A 163 3.90 -6.66 -14.14
CA THR A 163 3.92 -7.78 -15.11
C THR A 163 5.29 -8.08 -15.69
N ASN A 164 6.23 -7.17 -15.62
CA ASN A 164 7.64 -7.40 -16.02
C ASN A 164 8.47 -8.15 -14.95
N GLY A 165 7.83 -8.68 -13.91
CA GLY A 165 8.47 -9.47 -12.85
C GLY A 165 9.03 -8.65 -11.69
N TYR A 166 8.90 -7.32 -11.70
CA TYR A 166 9.28 -6.49 -10.56
C TYR A 166 8.39 -6.76 -9.36
N LYS A 167 9.03 -6.91 -8.21
CA LYS A 167 8.38 -7.12 -6.92
C LYS A 167 8.82 -6.03 -5.96
N GLU A 168 7.91 -5.53 -5.18
CA GLU A 168 8.23 -4.57 -4.13
C GLU A 168 7.47 -4.87 -2.84
N VAL A 169 8.02 -4.39 -1.74
CA VAL A 169 7.33 -4.36 -0.45
C VAL A 169 7.53 -2.97 0.11
N LEU A 170 6.44 -2.24 0.28
CA LEU A 170 6.42 -0.90 0.85
C LEU A 170 5.88 -0.91 2.28
N PHE A 171 6.46 -0.08 3.12
CA PHE A 171 6.00 0.24 4.46
C PHE A 171 5.59 1.69 4.47
N LYS A 172 4.31 1.98 4.72
CA LYS A 172 3.74 3.32 4.61
C LYS A 172 3.15 3.80 5.93
N PHE A 173 3.40 5.06 6.26
CA PHE A 173 2.65 5.80 7.26
C PHE A 173 1.51 6.54 6.57
N ILE A 174 0.33 6.48 7.15
CA ILE A 174 -0.90 6.97 6.57
C ILE A 174 -1.48 8.05 7.47
N TYR A 175 -1.90 9.14 6.85
CA TYR A 175 -2.74 10.15 7.46
C TYR A 175 -4.02 10.27 6.66
N GLU A 176 -5.16 10.02 7.31
CA GLU A 176 -6.49 10.06 6.72
C GLU A 176 -7.34 11.13 7.37
N PHE A 177 -8.15 11.82 6.57
CA PHE A 177 -9.17 12.78 7.02
C PHE A 177 -10.42 12.71 6.14
N ILE A 178 -11.53 13.10 6.73
CA ILE A 178 -12.86 13.13 6.12
C ILE A 178 -13.35 14.58 6.04
#